data_550c391dd86148fde57b909e89416459
#
_entry.id   550c391dd86148fde57b909e89416459
#
_cell.length_a   1.000
_cell.length_b   1.000
_cell.length_c   1.000
_cell.angle_alpha   90.00
_cell.angle_beta   90.00
_cell.angle_gamma   90.00
#
_symmetry.space_group_name_H-M   'P 1'
#
loop_
_entity.id
_entity.type
_entity.pdbx_description
1 polymer ?
#
loop_
_entity_poly.entity_id
_entity_poly.type
_entity_poly.pdbx_seq_one_letter_code
_entity_poly.pdbx_strand_id
1 'polypeptide(L)'
;MTKNIKRIVLTGGPCAGKTTALVRIVEYFSNYGYKVFTIPEVPTLYSQGGWNYLTPNRQLYYEGERAILETQIALEESFLRLAEVCTKPTLIVCDRGTLDISAYMTPEMWEDITAKAGTDSHRLRERYDAVLHLVSAADGAEKYYTTATNATRYEQMNEEGLRIARELDKKVVKAWSGHPHLRVINNNDDFNAKLNRVLKEIAHVLGLPQPIEEERKYIVEVVGEIPVDSTESDITQTYLVAEPGTEMRLRRRDWQGKFVNILTTKKKISETEQLETERQVDNNLYESLVKQADPYRQTIRKKRRSFIWQGQFFELDTFLQPVENLTILETNGIKNHEEVKFPPFLRVVEDITGKTEYYNYNLALKR
;
A
#
# COMPACT_ATOMS: atom_id res chain seq x y z
N MET A 1 -14.77 23.53 0.64
CA MET A 1 -14.86 22.05 0.68
C MET A 1 -13.57 21.50 0.10
N THR A 2 -12.81 20.78 0.86
CA THR A 2 -11.61 20.07 0.36
C THR A 2 -12.06 19.03 -0.67
N LYS A 3 -11.56 19.16 -1.91
CA LYS A 3 -11.92 18.22 -2.98
C LYS A 3 -11.44 16.81 -2.61
N ASN A 4 -12.31 15.83 -2.76
CA ASN A 4 -11.95 14.42 -2.53
C ASN A 4 -11.19 13.90 -3.75
N ILE A 5 -9.87 14.07 -3.74
CA ILE A 5 -8.96 13.53 -4.75
C ILE A 5 -8.17 12.40 -4.09
N LYS A 6 -8.17 11.23 -4.70
CA LYS A 6 -7.39 10.08 -4.28
C LYS A 6 -6.48 9.62 -5.39
N ARG A 7 -5.21 9.35 -5.07
CA ARG A 7 -4.20 8.82 -5.99
C ARG A 7 -3.73 7.46 -5.52
N ILE A 8 -3.91 6.46 -6.36
CA ILE A 8 -3.54 5.08 -6.06
C ILE A 8 -2.56 4.52 -7.10
N VAL A 9 -1.75 3.58 -6.68
CA VAL A 9 -0.91 2.78 -7.56
C VAL A 9 -1.54 1.42 -7.78
N LEU A 10 -1.63 1.00 -9.03
CA LEU A 10 -1.89 -0.36 -9.43
C LEU A 10 -0.57 -0.97 -9.91
N THR A 11 0.02 -1.83 -9.13
CA THR A 11 1.33 -2.44 -9.42
C THR A 11 1.28 -3.95 -9.43
N GLY A 12 2.39 -4.58 -9.71
CA GLY A 12 2.56 -6.04 -9.76
C GLY A 12 3.46 -6.46 -10.90
N GLY A 13 3.93 -7.69 -10.83
CA GLY A 13 4.81 -8.28 -11.82
C GLY A 13 4.17 -8.49 -13.20
N PRO A 14 4.88 -9.16 -14.09
CA PRO A 14 4.37 -9.54 -15.41
C PRO A 14 3.08 -10.37 -15.29
N CYS A 15 2.13 -10.18 -16.19
CA CYS A 15 0.85 -10.91 -16.24
C CYS A 15 0.00 -10.86 -14.94
N ALA A 16 0.16 -9.83 -14.12
CA ALA A 16 -0.63 -9.67 -12.90
C ALA A 16 -2.11 -9.31 -13.15
N GLY A 17 -2.47 -8.92 -14.39
CA GLY A 17 -3.82 -8.51 -14.76
C GLY A 17 -4.10 -7.01 -14.58
N LYS A 18 -3.07 -6.17 -14.45
CA LYS A 18 -3.19 -4.71 -14.25
C LYS A 18 -4.07 -4.01 -15.30
N THR A 19 -3.79 -4.26 -16.58
CA THR A 19 -4.55 -3.63 -17.69
C THR A 19 -6.05 -3.93 -17.61
N THR A 20 -6.42 -5.18 -17.33
CA THR A 20 -7.84 -5.57 -17.16
C THR A 20 -8.44 -4.93 -15.92
N ALA A 21 -7.68 -4.87 -14.83
CA ALA A 21 -8.12 -4.19 -13.62
C ALA A 21 -8.35 -2.69 -13.85
N LEU A 22 -7.48 -2.00 -14.60
CA LEU A 22 -7.66 -0.59 -14.94
C LEU A 22 -8.98 -0.33 -15.67
N VAL A 23 -9.33 -1.16 -16.67
CA VAL A 23 -10.60 -1.04 -17.39
C VAL A 23 -11.77 -1.18 -16.44
N ARG A 24 -11.75 -2.19 -15.57
CA ARG A 24 -12.82 -2.41 -14.57
C ARG A 24 -12.91 -1.27 -13.54
N ILE A 25 -11.79 -0.72 -13.09
CA ILE A 25 -11.73 0.42 -12.17
C ILE A 25 -12.39 1.63 -12.80
N VAL A 26 -12.02 1.97 -14.04
CA VAL A 26 -12.58 3.13 -14.76
C VAL A 26 -14.09 2.99 -14.92
N GLU A 27 -14.56 1.84 -15.39
CA GLU A 27 -15.99 1.57 -15.57
C GLU A 27 -16.76 1.68 -14.24
N TYR A 28 -16.30 0.95 -13.21
CA TYR A 28 -16.98 0.84 -11.93
C TYR A 28 -17.11 2.20 -11.22
N PHE A 29 -15.98 2.91 -11.04
CA PHE A 29 -16.00 4.17 -10.29
C PHE A 29 -16.54 5.35 -11.09
N SER A 30 -16.50 5.31 -12.43
CA SER A 30 -17.22 6.31 -13.25
C SER A 30 -18.73 6.19 -13.06
N ASN A 31 -19.26 4.96 -12.97
CA ASN A 31 -20.68 4.71 -12.67
C ASN A 31 -21.07 5.14 -11.25
N TYR A 32 -20.10 5.11 -10.30
CA TYR A 32 -20.26 5.67 -8.96
C TYR A 32 -20.17 7.21 -8.90
N GLY A 33 -19.99 7.87 -10.05
CA GLY A 33 -19.96 9.34 -10.15
C GLY A 33 -18.58 9.96 -9.96
N TYR A 34 -17.52 9.17 -9.88
CA TYR A 34 -16.15 9.68 -9.84
C TYR A 34 -15.66 10.09 -11.23
N LYS A 35 -14.81 11.11 -11.28
CA LYS A 35 -13.91 11.31 -12.40
C LYS A 35 -12.71 10.42 -12.21
N VAL A 36 -12.46 9.49 -13.12
CA VAL A 36 -11.29 8.61 -13.07
C VAL A 36 -10.28 9.06 -14.10
N PHE A 37 -9.05 9.31 -13.66
CA PHE A 37 -7.88 9.50 -14.50
C PHE A 37 -6.97 8.28 -14.39
N THR A 38 -6.38 7.87 -15.50
CA THR A 38 -5.36 6.82 -15.53
C THR A 38 -4.03 7.40 -16.01
N ILE A 39 -2.97 7.14 -15.29
CA ILE A 39 -1.61 7.48 -15.70
C ILE A 39 -0.99 6.23 -16.31
N PRO A 40 -0.56 6.28 -17.60
CA PRO A 40 -0.03 5.12 -18.28
C PRO A 40 1.34 4.68 -17.72
N GLU A 41 1.71 3.44 -17.96
CA GLU A 41 3.03 2.88 -17.62
C GLU A 41 4.13 3.64 -18.36
N VAL A 42 4.89 4.47 -17.64
CA VAL A 42 5.92 5.34 -18.22
C VAL A 42 7.02 4.57 -18.94
N PRO A 43 7.58 3.44 -18.44
CA PRO A 43 8.53 2.63 -19.19
C PRO A 43 8.06 2.24 -20.59
N THR A 44 6.75 2.00 -20.77
CA THR A 44 6.17 1.68 -22.07
C THR A 44 6.25 2.86 -23.04
N LEU A 45 6.06 4.10 -22.57
CA LEU A 45 6.23 5.30 -23.41
C LEU A 45 7.65 5.43 -23.94
N TYR A 46 8.65 5.18 -23.10
CA TYR A 46 10.06 5.24 -23.49
C TYR A 46 10.42 4.12 -24.44
N SER A 47 9.91 2.91 -24.22
CA SER A 47 10.13 1.76 -25.11
C SER A 47 9.53 2.00 -26.50
N GLN A 48 8.34 2.58 -26.59
CA GLN A 48 7.70 2.99 -27.84
C GLN A 48 8.47 4.12 -28.54
N GLY A 49 9.15 4.97 -27.77
CA GLY A 49 10.05 6.01 -28.24
C GLY A 49 11.43 5.49 -28.70
N GLY A 50 11.68 4.18 -28.61
CA GLY A 50 12.92 3.53 -29.06
C GLY A 50 13.98 3.34 -27.97
N TRP A 51 13.71 3.72 -26.71
CA TRP A 51 14.60 3.38 -25.60
C TRP A 51 14.48 1.89 -25.26
N ASN A 52 15.62 1.24 -25.03
CA ASN A 52 15.68 -0.17 -24.69
C ASN A 52 16.41 -0.37 -23.35
N TYR A 53 15.69 -0.84 -22.33
CA TYR A 53 16.24 -1.14 -21.01
C TYR A 53 17.27 -2.30 -21.01
N LEU A 54 17.32 -3.14 -22.06
CA LEU A 54 18.35 -4.18 -22.23
C LEU A 54 19.64 -3.64 -22.85
N THR A 55 19.80 -2.32 -22.94
CA THR A 55 21.02 -1.71 -23.47
C THR A 55 22.25 -2.12 -22.67
N PRO A 56 23.36 -2.52 -23.30
CA PRO A 56 24.62 -2.77 -22.61
C PRO A 56 25.33 -1.49 -22.14
N ASN A 57 24.89 -0.34 -22.65
CA ASN A 57 25.42 0.97 -22.26
C ASN A 57 24.85 1.40 -20.89
N ARG A 58 25.66 1.28 -19.85
CA ARG A 58 25.28 1.61 -18.47
C ARG A 58 24.85 3.07 -18.28
N GLN A 59 25.48 4.00 -19.01
CA GLN A 59 25.10 5.41 -18.93
C GLN A 59 23.74 5.65 -19.59
N LEU A 60 23.47 5.04 -20.74
CA LEU A 60 22.16 5.13 -21.40
C LEU A 60 21.06 4.48 -20.54
N TYR A 61 21.35 3.37 -19.89
CA TYR A 61 20.45 2.73 -18.94
C TYR A 61 20.12 3.66 -17.77
N TYR A 62 21.16 4.23 -17.14
CA TYR A 62 21.03 5.17 -16.05
C TYR A 62 20.16 6.39 -16.40
N GLU A 63 20.47 7.06 -17.54
CA GLU A 63 19.69 8.23 -17.98
C GLU A 63 18.25 7.86 -18.35
N GLY A 64 18.01 6.67 -18.88
CA GLY A 64 16.68 6.16 -19.17
C GLY A 64 15.84 5.98 -17.91
N GLU A 65 16.37 5.32 -16.88
CA GLU A 65 15.68 5.10 -15.61
C GLU A 65 15.44 6.42 -14.87
N ARG A 66 16.39 7.35 -14.91
CA ARG A 66 16.23 8.69 -14.38
C ARG A 66 15.10 9.44 -15.10
N ALA A 67 15.09 9.42 -16.42
CA ALA A 67 14.06 10.08 -17.22
C ALA A 67 12.67 9.46 -16.97
N ILE A 68 12.58 8.16 -16.76
CA ILE A 68 11.34 7.46 -16.38
C ILE A 68 10.82 8.01 -15.04
N LEU A 69 11.68 8.12 -14.02
CA LEU A 69 11.27 8.66 -12.71
C LEU A 69 10.79 10.12 -12.81
N GLU A 70 11.56 10.98 -13.47
CA GLU A 70 11.22 12.39 -13.65
C GLU A 70 9.90 12.56 -14.41
N THR A 71 9.68 11.75 -15.46
CA THR A 71 8.43 11.75 -16.23
C THR A 71 7.26 11.23 -15.44
N GLN A 72 7.43 10.15 -14.65
CA GLN A 72 6.39 9.64 -13.77
C GLN A 72 5.92 10.73 -12.79
N ILE A 73 6.86 11.41 -12.14
CA ILE A 73 6.56 12.51 -11.22
C ILE A 73 5.81 13.63 -11.95
N ALA A 74 6.29 14.06 -13.12
CA ALA A 74 5.70 15.16 -13.88
C ALA A 74 4.28 14.84 -14.37
N LEU A 75 4.03 13.62 -14.83
CA LEU A 75 2.69 13.17 -15.23
C LEU A 75 1.74 13.17 -14.04
N GLU A 76 2.14 12.60 -12.92
CA GLU A 76 1.32 12.55 -11.71
C GLU A 76 0.94 13.95 -11.22
N GLU A 77 1.88 14.89 -11.20
CA GLU A 77 1.59 16.28 -10.82
C GLU A 77 0.65 16.96 -11.84
N SER A 78 0.81 16.66 -13.11
CA SER A 78 -0.06 17.21 -14.16
C SER A 78 -1.50 16.71 -14.02
N PHE A 79 -1.69 15.41 -13.77
CA PHE A 79 -3.03 14.85 -13.53
C PHE A 79 -3.62 15.30 -12.19
N LEU A 80 -2.80 15.57 -11.18
CA LEU A 80 -3.27 16.16 -9.92
C LEU A 80 -3.86 17.57 -10.17
N ARG A 81 -3.14 18.43 -10.91
CA ARG A 81 -3.66 19.75 -11.30
C ARG A 81 -4.98 19.66 -12.09
N LEU A 82 -5.12 18.65 -12.98
CA LEU A 82 -6.40 18.41 -13.66
C LEU A 82 -7.51 18.00 -12.68
N ALA A 83 -7.19 17.15 -11.71
CA ALA A 83 -8.13 16.73 -10.69
C ALA A 83 -8.58 17.88 -9.79
N GLU A 84 -7.70 18.84 -9.49
CA GLU A 84 -7.99 20.03 -8.69
C GLU A 84 -9.05 20.96 -9.34
N VAL A 85 -9.20 20.95 -10.64
CA VAL A 85 -10.22 21.75 -11.35
C VAL A 85 -11.50 20.97 -11.66
N CYS A 86 -11.53 19.65 -11.45
CA CYS A 86 -12.71 18.82 -11.62
C CYS A 86 -13.80 19.18 -10.61
N THR A 87 -15.05 19.12 -11.03
CA THR A 87 -16.23 19.34 -10.16
C THR A 87 -16.64 18.07 -9.39
N LYS A 88 -16.31 16.91 -9.93
CA LYS A 88 -16.59 15.59 -9.33
C LYS A 88 -15.45 15.13 -8.39
N PRO A 89 -15.75 14.28 -7.41
CA PRO A 89 -14.69 13.55 -6.70
C PRO A 89 -13.83 12.78 -7.71
N THR A 90 -12.53 12.76 -7.50
CA THR A 90 -11.59 12.29 -8.53
C THR A 90 -10.69 11.18 -7.99
N LEU A 91 -10.59 10.11 -8.77
CA LEU A 91 -9.66 9.01 -8.57
C LEU A 91 -8.57 9.06 -9.65
N ILE A 92 -7.30 9.11 -9.25
CA ILE A 92 -6.15 8.98 -10.13
C ILE A 92 -5.56 7.60 -9.92
N VAL A 93 -5.47 6.80 -10.98
CA VAL A 93 -4.90 5.45 -10.95
C VAL A 93 -3.61 5.44 -11.77
N CYS A 94 -2.49 5.18 -11.12
CA CYS A 94 -1.19 5.07 -11.77
C CYS A 94 -0.96 3.59 -12.16
N ASP A 95 -0.79 3.30 -13.45
CA ASP A 95 -0.27 2.00 -13.89
C ASP A 95 1.24 1.99 -13.64
N ARG A 96 1.62 1.40 -12.53
CA ARG A 96 2.87 1.53 -11.81
C ARG A 96 3.04 2.89 -11.11
N GLY A 97 3.81 2.88 -10.05
CA GLY A 97 4.18 4.07 -9.30
C GLY A 97 5.69 4.27 -9.23
N THR A 98 6.08 5.38 -8.63
CA THR A 98 7.49 5.79 -8.59
C THR A 98 8.43 4.76 -7.99
N LEU A 99 8.01 4.01 -6.95
CA LEU A 99 8.88 3.01 -6.32
C LEU A 99 9.01 1.70 -7.11
N ASP A 100 8.13 1.43 -8.09
CA ASP A 100 8.30 0.27 -8.99
C ASP A 100 9.64 0.32 -9.71
N ILE A 101 10.12 1.52 -10.03
CA ILE A 101 11.36 1.77 -10.77
C ILE A 101 12.57 1.22 -9.99
N SER A 102 12.55 1.34 -8.65
CA SER A 102 13.64 0.84 -7.79
C SER A 102 13.85 -0.67 -7.87
N ALA A 103 12.83 -1.44 -8.26
CA ALA A 103 12.93 -2.90 -8.38
C ALA A 103 13.85 -3.36 -9.53
N TYR A 104 14.18 -2.46 -10.45
CA TYR A 104 14.97 -2.75 -11.65
C TYR A 104 16.43 -2.31 -11.55
N MET A 105 16.85 -1.67 -10.45
CA MET A 105 18.19 -1.12 -10.31
C MET A 105 18.84 -1.49 -8.96
N THR A 106 20.12 -1.15 -8.81
CA THR A 106 20.81 -1.31 -7.52
C THR A 106 20.39 -0.22 -6.53
N PRO A 107 20.49 -0.47 -5.21
CA PRO A 107 20.18 0.55 -4.20
C PRO A 107 20.96 1.86 -4.39
N GLU A 108 22.25 1.77 -4.71
CA GLU A 108 23.13 2.93 -4.89
C GLU A 108 22.69 3.78 -6.10
N MET A 109 22.31 3.12 -7.20
CA MET A 109 21.79 3.81 -8.39
C MET A 109 20.46 4.48 -8.09
N TRP A 110 19.59 3.84 -7.33
CA TRP A 110 18.30 4.39 -6.92
C TRP A 110 18.48 5.63 -6.03
N GLU A 111 19.38 5.57 -5.04
CA GLU A 111 19.69 6.69 -4.16
C GLU A 111 20.24 7.90 -4.93
N ASP A 112 21.15 7.67 -5.88
CA ASP A 112 21.70 8.75 -6.71
C ASP A 112 20.64 9.38 -7.63
N ILE A 113 19.80 8.58 -8.30
CA ILE A 113 18.72 9.09 -9.16
C ILE A 113 17.70 9.89 -8.36
N THR A 114 17.27 9.41 -7.20
CA THR A 114 16.30 10.12 -6.37
C THR A 114 16.87 11.42 -5.80
N ALA A 115 18.12 11.40 -5.38
CA ALA A 115 18.82 12.61 -4.92
C ALA A 115 18.91 13.68 -6.02
N LYS A 116 19.25 13.29 -7.26
CA LYS A 116 19.27 14.20 -8.42
C LYS A 116 17.89 14.72 -8.82
N ALA A 117 16.84 13.92 -8.58
CA ALA A 117 15.46 14.37 -8.74
C ALA A 117 14.94 15.24 -7.56
N GLY A 118 15.80 15.55 -6.58
CA GLY A 118 15.43 16.37 -5.41
C GLY A 118 14.45 15.69 -4.44
N THR A 119 14.44 14.37 -4.42
CA THR A 119 13.50 13.57 -3.63
C THR A 119 14.18 12.36 -2.95
N ASP A 120 13.40 11.48 -2.36
CA ASP A 120 13.85 10.24 -1.72
C ASP A 120 12.71 9.20 -1.69
N SER A 121 13.03 7.95 -1.39
CA SER A 121 12.07 6.84 -1.35
C SER A 121 10.89 7.10 -0.41
N HIS A 122 11.10 7.78 0.71
CA HIS A 122 10.01 8.10 1.64
C HIS A 122 9.02 9.07 1.01
N ARG A 123 9.51 10.19 0.47
CA ARG A 123 8.64 11.17 -0.20
C ARG A 123 7.90 10.58 -1.38
N LEU A 124 8.58 9.73 -2.16
CA LEU A 124 7.98 9.04 -3.30
C LEU A 124 6.88 8.06 -2.86
N ARG A 125 7.07 7.36 -1.74
CA ARG A 125 6.08 6.44 -1.16
C ARG A 125 4.82 7.17 -0.70
N GLU A 126 4.99 8.28 0.00
CA GLU A 126 3.90 9.04 0.62
C GLU A 126 3.06 9.86 -0.39
N ARG A 127 3.40 9.80 -1.69
CA ARG A 127 2.62 10.45 -2.75
C ARG A 127 1.25 9.82 -2.96
N TYR A 128 1.03 8.60 -2.50
CA TYR A 128 -0.15 7.79 -2.83
C TYR A 128 -1.01 7.51 -1.62
N ASP A 129 -2.33 7.50 -1.82
CA ASP A 129 -3.30 7.11 -0.79
C ASP A 129 -3.34 5.59 -0.60
N ALA A 130 -3.05 4.80 -1.63
CA ALA A 130 -2.93 3.35 -1.54
C ALA A 130 -2.07 2.76 -2.66
N VAL A 131 -1.57 1.56 -2.41
CA VAL A 131 -0.82 0.74 -3.38
C VAL A 131 -1.45 -0.64 -3.42
N LEU A 132 -1.95 -1.01 -4.59
CA LEU A 132 -2.54 -2.32 -4.85
C LEU A 132 -1.57 -3.15 -5.68
N HIS A 133 -0.92 -4.12 -5.04
CA HIS A 133 -0.01 -5.04 -5.69
C HIS A 133 -0.77 -6.28 -6.13
N LEU A 134 -0.94 -6.46 -7.42
CA LEU A 134 -1.52 -7.66 -8.00
C LEU A 134 -0.41 -8.68 -8.23
N VAL A 135 -0.47 -9.80 -7.55
CA VAL A 135 0.51 -10.89 -7.69
C VAL A 135 0.51 -11.40 -9.13
N SER A 136 1.70 -11.60 -9.69
CA SER A 136 1.90 -12.14 -11.03
C SER A 136 1.21 -13.48 -11.22
N ALA A 137 0.66 -13.74 -12.41
CA ALA A 137 0.16 -15.08 -12.76
C ALA A 137 1.24 -16.17 -12.73
N ALA A 138 2.52 -15.80 -12.75
CA ALA A 138 3.63 -16.72 -12.56
C ALA A 138 3.65 -17.39 -11.17
N ASP A 139 2.88 -16.87 -10.20
CA ASP A 139 2.74 -17.42 -8.85
C ASP A 139 1.27 -17.76 -8.58
N GLY A 140 0.93 -19.04 -8.67
CA GLY A 140 -0.38 -19.61 -8.36
C GLY A 140 -1.45 -19.52 -9.48
N ALA A 141 -1.09 -19.02 -10.67
CA ALA A 141 -1.98 -18.95 -11.83
C ALA A 141 -1.23 -19.15 -13.17
N GLU A 142 -0.21 -19.99 -13.16
CA GLU A 142 0.75 -20.17 -14.26
C GLU A 142 0.12 -20.47 -15.61
N LYS A 143 -1.01 -21.18 -15.62
CA LYS A 143 -1.79 -21.50 -16.84
C LYS A 143 -2.27 -20.24 -17.58
N TYR A 144 -2.34 -19.09 -16.91
CA TYR A 144 -2.75 -17.81 -17.50
C TYR A 144 -1.57 -16.88 -17.80
N TYR A 145 -0.34 -17.32 -17.51
CA TYR A 145 0.85 -16.56 -17.82
C TYR A 145 1.08 -16.57 -19.34
N THR A 146 1.27 -15.40 -19.94
CA THR A 146 1.52 -15.24 -21.37
C THR A 146 2.50 -14.11 -21.64
N THR A 147 3.35 -14.28 -22.64
CA THR A 147 4.24 -13.23 -23.16
C THR A 147 3.67 -12.53 -24.40
N ALA A 148 2.56 -13.04 -24.96
CA ALA A 148 1.99 -12.56 -26.21
C ALA A 148 1.43 -11.13 -26.17
N THR A 149 1.10 -10.62 -24.99
CA THR A 149 0.49 -9.29 -24.81
C THR A 149 1.51 -8.14 -24.68
N ASN A 150 2.80 -8.44 -24.57
CA ASN A 150 3.84 -7.44 -24.46
C ASN A 150 5.14 -7.94 -25.13
N ALA A 151 5.41 -7.43 -26.33
CA ALA A 151 6.58 -7.81 -27.14
C ALA A 151 7.93 -7.37 -26.53
N THR A 152 7.94 -6.50 -25.54
CA THR A 152 9.16 -6.05 -24.86
C THR A 152 9.55 -6.95 -23.68
N ARG A 153 8.78 -8.00 -23.39
CA ARG A 153 9.12 -8.96 -22.34
C ARG A 153 10.30 -9.84 -22.76
N TYR A 154 11.26 -9.94 -21.88
CA TYR A 154 12.40 -10.84 -22.04
C TYR A 154 12.21 -12.19 -21.34
N GLU A 155 11.20 -12.28 -20.46
CA GLU A 155 10.86 -13.54 -19.80
C GLU A 155 10.20 -14.50 -20.82
N GLN A 156 10.82 -15.63 -21.01
CA GLN A 156 10.29 -16.67 -21.90
C GLN A 156 9.15 -17.45 -21.22
N MET A 157 8.29 -18.09 -22.03
CA MET A 157 7.23 -18.98 -21.52
C MET A 157 7.81 -20.35 -21.15
N ASN A 158 8.75 -20.38 -20.23
CA ASN A 158 9.38 -21.58 -19.69
C ASN A 158 9.61 -21.42 -18.19
N GLU A 159 10.08 -22.46 -17.51
CA GLU A 159 10.33 -22.45 -16.07
C GLU A 159 11.27 -21.32 -15.62
N GLU A 160 12.29 -21.01 -16.40
CA GLU A 160 13.22 -19.92 -16.11
C GLU A 160 12.53 -18.55 -16.21
N GLY A 161 11.72 -18.33 -17.24
CA GLY A 161 10.94 -17.09 -17.38
C GLY A 161 9.93 -16.92 -16.24
N LEU A 162 9.25 -17.98 -15.82
CA LEU A 162 8.36 -17.94 -14.65
C LEU A 162 9.13 -17.62 -13.36
N ARG A 163 10.34 -18.18 -13.20
CA ARG A 163 11.20 -17.88 -12.06
C ARG A 163 11.59 -16.40 -12.03
N ILE A 164 12.03 -15.86 -13.15
CA ILE A 164 12.39 -14.44 -13.30
C ILE A 164 11.18 -13.55 -12.98
N ALA A 165 10.00 -13.89 -13.49
CA ALA A 165 8.77 -13.13 -13.24
C ALA A 165 8.39 -13.11 -11.75
N ARG A 166 8.52 -14.25 -11.06
CA ARG A 166 8.29 -14.33 -9.59
C ARG A 166 9.30 -13.50 -8.80
N GLU A 167 10.58 -13.52 -9.19
CA GLU A 167 11.61 -12.71 -8.52
C GLU A 167 11.38 -11.22 -8.70
N LEU A 168 11.00 -10.80 -9.91
CA LEU A 168 10.66 -9.41 -10.19
C LEU A 168 9.43 -8.97 -9.40
N ASP A 169 8.38 -9.80 -9.36
CA ASP A 169 7.17 -9.53 -8.58
C ASP A 169 7.50 -9.30 -7.10
N LYS A 170 8.38 -10.15 -6.52
CA LYS A 170 8.88 -9.98 -5.14
C LYS A 170 9.65 -8.69 -4.93
N LYS A 171 10.49 -8.28 -5.89
CA LYS A 171 11.21 -7.01 -5.80
C LYS A 171 10.26 -5.82 -5.83
N VAL A 172 9.26 -5.85 -6.71
CA VAL A 172 8.26 -4.79 -6.84
C VAL A 172 7.45 -4.64 -5.54
N VAL A 173 6.89 -5.73 -5.01
CA VAL A 173 6.12 -5.65 -3.77
C VAL A 173 6.96 -5.22 -2.58
N LYS A 174 8.25 -5.63 -2.53
CA LYS A 174 9.19 -5.22 -1.51
C LYS A 174 9.48 -3.72 -1.54
N ALA A 175 9.59 -3.10 -2.73
CA ALA A 175 9.80 -1.67 -2.87
C ALA A 175 8.70 -0.85 -2.18
N TRP A 176 7.48 -1.37 -2.13
CA TRP A 176 6.33 -0.76 -1.47
C TRP A 176 6.14 -1.15 -0.01
N SER A 177 6.96 -2.06 0.52
CA SER A 177 6.93 -2.43 1.94
C SER A 177 7.07 -1.17 2.82
N GLY A 178 6.19 -1.05 3.82
CA GLY A 178 6.10 0.16 4.66
C GLY A 178 5.14 1.24 4.16
N HIS A 179 4.51 1.10 2.98
CA HIS A 179 3.35 1.93 2.64
C HIS A 179 2.15 1.52 3.51
N PRO A 180 1.46 2.46 4.21
CA PRO A 180 0.41 2.12 5.18
C PRO A 180 -0.78 1.41 4.57
N HIS A 181 -1.06 1.69 3.30
CA HIS A 181 -2.15 1.06 2.54
C HIS A 181 -1.61 0.20 1.40
N LEU A 182 -0.55 -0.57 1.64
CA LEU A 182 -0.16 -1.65 0.73
C LEU A 182 -1.15 -2.81 0.86
N ARG A 183 -1.73 -3.22 -0.26
CA ARG A 183 -2.59 -4.40 -0.36
C ARG A 183 -2.04 -5.36 -1.39
N VAL A 184 -1.71 -6.58 -0.96
CA VAL A 184 -1.23 -7.65 -1.84
C VAL A 184 -2.41 -8.52 -2.24
N ILE A 185 -2.76 -8.49 -3.52
CA ILE A 185 -3.91 -9.19 -4.08
C ILE A 185 -3.40 -10.45 -4.82
N ASN A 186 -3.53 -11.57 -4.14
CA ASN A 186 -3.01 -12.87 -4.58
C ASN A 186 -3.92 -13.55 -5.63
N ASN A 187 -3.50 -14.75 -6.09
CA ASN A 187 -4.20 -15.59 -7.07
C ASN A 187 -4.95 -16.78 -6.44
N ASN A 188 -5.31 -16.71 -5.15
CA ASN A 188 -5.97 -17.82 -4.46
C ASN A 188 -7.38 -18.10 -4.97
N ASP A 189 -8.04 -17.10 -5.56
CA ASP A 189 -9.36 -17.21 -6.13
C ASP A 189 -9.30 -17.06 -7.67
N ASP A 190 -10.46 -17.17 -8.33
CA ASP A 190 -10.55 -16.87 -9.75
C ASP A 190 -10.26 -15.39 -10.08
N PHE A 191 -10.02 -15.10 -11.35
CA PHE A 191 -9.62 -13.78 -11.79
C PHE A 191 -10.70 -12.70 -11.54
N ASN A 192 -12.00 -13.05 -11.61
CA ASN A 192 -13.08 -12.11 -11.33
C ASN A 192 -13.12 -11.77 -9.83
N ALA A 193 -12.93 -12.75 -8.96
CA ALA A 193 -12.83 -12.54 -7.53
C ALA A 193 -11.60 -11.67 -7.19
N LYS A 194 -10.47 -11.88 -7.86
CA LYS A 194 -9.28 -11.03 -7.75
C LYS A 194 -9.60 -9.58 -8.12
N LEU A 195 -10.30 -9.35 -9.25
CA LEU A 195 -10.71 -7.99 -9.66
C LEU A 195 -11.71 -7.36 -8.69
N ASN A 196 -12.65 -8.12 -8.15
CA ASN A 196 -13.59 -7.62 -7.15
C ASN A 196 -12.87 -7.19 -5.86
N ARG A 197 -11.81 -7.89 -5.45
CA ARG A 197 -10.97 -7.44 -4.33
C ARG A 197 -10.29 -6.12 -4.63
N VAL A 198 -9.77 -5.91 -5.83
CA VAL A 198 -9.21 -4.61 -6.25
C VAL A 198 -10.24 -3.49 -6.11
N LEU A 199 -11.46 -3.70 -6.63
CA LEU A 199 -12.54 -2.69 -6.55
C LEU A 199 -12.91 -2.38 -5.09
N LYS A 200 -12.97 -3.41 -4.24
CA LYS A 200 -13.28 -3.29 -2.82
C LYS A 200 -12.23 -2.46 -2.08
N GLU A 201 -10.94 -2.74 -2.29
CA GLU A 201 -9.85 -1.97 -1.67
C GLU A 201 -9.88 -0.49 -2.10
N ILE A 202 -10.16 -0.22 -3.39
CA ILE A 202 -10.30 1.16 -3.87
C ILE A 202 -11.52 1.83 -3.23
N ALA A 203 -12.66 1.15 -3.15
CA ALA A 203 -13.87 1.69 -2.52
C ALA A 203 -13.62 2.04 -1.04
N HIS A 204 -12.83 1.22 -0.33
CA HIS A 204 -12.38 1.53 1.04
C HIS A 204 -11.56 2.83 1.08
N VAL A 205 -10.56 2.97 0.20
CA VAL A 205 -9.71 4.18 0.12
C VAL A 205 -10.52 5.44 -0.24
N LEU A 206 -11.57 5.29 -1.04
CA LEU A 206 -12.47 6.37 -1.40
C LEU A 206 -13.44 6.75 -0.26
N GLY A 207 -13.47 5.98 0.82
CA GLY A 207 -14.39 6.16 1.93
C GLY A 207 -15.84 5.84 1.54
N LEU A 208 -16.04 4.87 0.64
CA LEU A 208 -17.36 4.34 0.37
C LEU A 208 -17.74 3.31 1.45
N PRO A 209 -19.02 3.20 1.82
CA PRO A 209 -19.48 2.18 2.77
C PRO A 209 -19.02 0.80 2.33
N GLN A 210 -18.39 0.08 3.25
CA GLN A 210 -17.87 -1.26 3.00
C GLN A 210 -18.30 -2.19 4.13
N PRO A 211 -18.45 -3.51 3.86
CA PRO A 211 -18.58 -4.50 4.92
C PRO A 211 -17.42 -4.38 5.91
N ILE A 212 -17.71 -4.57 7.19
CA ILE A 212 -16.68 -4.59 8.24
C ILE A 212 -15.78 -5.80 7.95
N GLU A 213 -14.50 -5.55 7.69
CA GLU A 213 -13.51 -6.61 7.52
C GLU A 213 -12.87 -6.97 8.85
N GLU A 214 -12.75 -8.26 9.09
CA GLU A 214 -11.93 -8.75 10.18
C GLU A 214 -10.47 -8.81 9.71
N GLU A 215 -9.63 -7.95 10.28
CA GLU A 215 -8.20 -8.11 10.20
C GLU A 215 -7.81 -9.32 11.04
N ARG A 216 -6.97 -10.20 10.49
CA ARG A 216 -6.40 -11.30 11.29
C ARG A 216 -5.34 -10.74 12.22
N LYS A 217 -5.49 -11.02 13.51
CA LYS A 217 -4.62 -10.50 14.58
C LYS A 217 -4.17 -11.63 15.50
N TYR A 218 -2.88 -11.62 15.80
CA TYR A 218 -2.27 -12.64 16.64
C TYR A 218 -1.34 -12.00 17.67
N ILE A 219 -1.42 -12.44 18.92
CA ILE A 219 -0.33 -12.20 19.87
C ILE A 219 0.82 -13.13 19.47
N VAL A 220 2.00 -12.56 19.35
CA VAL A 220 3.20 -13.30 18.94
C VAL A 220 4.39 -12.97 19.81
N GLU A 221 5.35 -13.91 19.86
CA GLU A 221 6.69 -13.70 20.41
C GLU A 221 7.71 -13.76 19.28
N VAL A 222 8.68 -12.87 19.32
CA VAL A 222 9.81 -12.87 18.39
C VAL A 222 10.83 -13.86 18.91
N VAL A 223 11.06 -14.97 18.18
CA VAL A 223 11.96 -16.07 18.58
C VAL A 223 13.20 -16.18 17.68
N GLY A 224 13.31 -15.35 16.66
CA GLY A 224 14.44 -15.31 15.72
C GLY A 224 14.69 -13.92 15.17
N GLU A 225 15.64 -13.79 14.26
CA GLU A 225 15.95 -12.53 13.60
C GLU A 225 14.86 -12.16 12.59
N ILE A 226 14.32 -10.97 12.72
CA ILE A 226 13.38 -10.41 11.74
C ILE A 226 14.20 -10.00 10.50
N PRO A 227 13.75 -10.33 9.28
CA PRO A 227 14.48 -10.02 8.05
C PRO A 227 14.90 -8.56 7.95
N VAL A 228 16.13 -8.31 7.53
CA VAL A 228 16.71 -6.96 7.35
C VAL A 228 15.90 -6.10 6.38
N ASP A 229 15.16 -6.72 5.48
CA ASP A 229 14.33 -6.06 4.48
C ASP A 229 12.92 -5.66 4.96
N SER A 230 12.67 -5.74 6.28
CA SER A 230 11.49 -5.14 6.90
C SER A 230 11.60 -3.61 6.95
N THR A 231 10.48 -2.92 6.79
CA THR A 231 10.40 -1.46 7.01
C THR A 231 9.93 -1.19 8.43
N GLU A 232 10.74 -0.49 9.21
CA GLU A 232 10.37 -0.08 10.57
C GLU A 232 9.86 1.36 10.59
N SER A 233 8.82 1.62 11.38
CA SER A 233 8.30 2.97 11.64
C SER A 233 7.82 3.09 13.09
N ASP A 234 8.03 4.27 13.68
CA ASP A 234 7.45 4.62 14.97
C ASP A 234 6.06 5.21 14.77
N ILE A 235 5.08 4.68 15.52
CA ILE A 235 3.69 5.12 15.45
C ILE A 235 3.29 5.74 16.77
N THR A 236 2.82 6.98 16.70
CA THR A 236 2.13 7.65 17.79
C THR A 236 0.67 7.85 17.38
N GLN A 237 -0.27 7.31 18.15
CA GLN A 237 -1.70 7.34 17.84
C GLN A 237 -2.49 7.89 19.01
N THR A 238 -3.21 8.97 18.78
CA THR A 238 -4.04 9.67 19.78
C THR A 238 -5.51 9.63 19.33
N TYR A 239 -6.40 9.20 20.20
CA TYR A 239 -7.83 9.26 19.96
C TYR A 239 -8.35 10.64 20.33
N LEU A 240 -9.28 11.14 19.54
CA LEU A 240 -9.89 12.46 19.71
C LEU A 240 -11.32 12.30 20.23
N VAL A 241 -11.81 13.34 20.88
CA VAL A 241 -13.25 13.42 21.24
C VAL A 241 -14.06 13.39 19.96
N ALA A 242 -15.04 12.49 19.87
CA ALA A 242 -15.92 12.31 18.73
C ALA A 242 -17.36 12.05 19.16
N GLU A 243 -18.30 12.20 18.24
CA GLU A 243 -19.71 11.88 18.47
C GLU A 243 -19.92 10.38 18.72
N PRO A 244 -20.96 9.98 19.46
CA PRO A 244 -21.29 8.59 19.65
C PRO A 244 -21.40 7.82 18.33
N GLY A 245 -20.80 6.63 18.26
CA GLY A 245 -20.76 5.80 17.05
C GLY A 245 -19.70 6.21 16.02
N THR A 246 -18.89 7.22 16.34
CA THR A 246 -17.75 7.65 15.54
C THR A 246 -16.47 7.49 16.34
N GLU A 247 -15.45 6.92 15.73
CA GLU A 247 -14.09 6.89 16.25
C GLU A 247 -13.24 7.86 15.41
N MET A 248 -12.56 8.78 16.08
CA MET A 248 -11.59 9.66 15.45
C MET A 248 -10.21 9.41 16.04
N ARG A 249 -9.23 9.20 15.19
CA ARG A 249 -7.83 9.03 15.62
C ARG A 249 -6.90 9.86 14.80
N LEU A 250 -5.90 10.39 15.47
CA LEU A 250 -4.79 11.10 14.86
C LEU A 250 -3.54 10.23 14.99
N ARG A 251 -2.91 9.90 13.87
CA ARG A 251 -1.73 9.04 13.80
C ARG A 251 -0.56 9.83 13.23
N ARG A 252 0.57 9.83 13.94
CA ARG A 252 1.85 10.23 13.38
C ARG A 252 2.67 8.96 13.15
N ARG A 253 3.15 8.81 11.95
CA ARG A 253 4.09 7.75 11.58
C ARG A 253 5.42 8.40 11.25
N ASP A 254 6.45 8.02 11.99
CA ASP A 254 7.82 8.47 11.81
C ASP A 254 8.65 7.36 11.18
N TRP A 255 9.47 7.73 10.22
CA TRP A 255 10.47 6.88 9.62
C TRP A 255 11.76 7.68 9.47
N GLN A 256 12.77 7.35 10.28
CA GLN A 256 14.09 8.02 10.25
C GLN A 256 14.02 9.56 10.32
N GLY A 257 13.15 10.10 11.20
CA GLY A 257 12.95 11.52 11.37
C GLY A 257 12.07 12.20 10.31
N LYS A 258 11.51 11.45 9.38
CA LYS A 258 10.49 11.92 8.42
C LYS A 258 9.13 11.39 8.86
N PHE A 259 8.16 12.26 9.01
CA PHE A 259 6.85 11.86 9.52
C PHE A 259 5.69 12.26 8.63
N VAL A 260 4.63 11.47 8.72
CA VAL A 260 3.34 11.72 8.10
C VAL A 260 2.28 11.69 9.18
N ASN A 261 1.40 12.69 9.17
CA ASN A 261 0.26 12.78 10.07
C ASN A 261 -1.01 12.42 9.34
N ILE A 262 -1.80 11.52 9.91
CA ILE A 262 -3.04 11.00 9.30
C ILE A 262 -4.17 11.17 10.31
N LEU A 263 -5.26 11.80 9.89
CA LEU A 263 -6.52 11.82 10.61
C LEU A 263 -7.43 10.74 10.02
N THR A 264 -7.81 9.78 10.84
CA THR A 264 -8.76 8.73 10.48
C THR A 264 -10.08 8.98 11.20
N THR A 265 -11.18 8.85 10.48
CA THR A 265 -12.54 8.83 11.06
C THR A 265 -13.22 7.53 10.65
N LYS A 266 -13.68 6.76 11.64
CA LYS A 266 -14.48 5.55 11.44
C LYS A 266 -15.88 5.78 11.96
N LYS A 267 -16.88 5.60 11.13
CA LYS A 267 -18.28 5.72 11.50
C LYS A 267 -19.02 4.43 11.17
N LYS A 268 -19.62 3.83 12.19
CA LYS A 268 -20.46 2.65 11.99
C LYS A 268 -21.76 3.09 11.28
N ILE A 269 -22.06 2.49 10.14
CA ILE A 269 -23.28 2.74 9.36
C ILE A 269 -24.37 1.74 9.74
N SER A 270 -24.00 0.48 9.89
CA SER A 270 -24.87 -0.61 10.32
C SER A 270 -24.08 -1.60 11.18
N GLU A 271 -24.68 -2.74 11.55
CA GLU A 271 -23.95 -3.81 12.26
C GLU A 271 -22.86 -4.45 11.40
N THR A 272 -23.03 -4.42 10.07
CA THR A 272 -22.14 -5.08 9.11
C THR A 272 -21.35 -4.13 8.25
N GLU A 273 -21.61 -2.82 8.33
CA GLU A 273 -20.96 -1.81 7.48
C GLU A 273 -20.41 -0.64 8.27
N GLN A 274 -19.23 -0.18 7.88
CA GLN A 274 -18.61 1.03 8.40
C GLN A 274 -18.11 1.93 7.28
N LEU A 275 -18.06 3.22 7.57
CA LEU A 275 -17.41 4.22 6.74
C LEU A 275 -16.07 4.58 7.41
N GLU A 276 -14.97 4.36 6.72
CA GLU A 276 -13.66 4.81 7.15
C GLU A 276 -13.11 5.82 6.17
N THR A 277 -12.68 6.98 6.69
CA THR A 277 -12.05 8.02 5.89
C THR A 277 -10.70 8.35 6.49
N GLU A 278 -9.67 8.40 5.66
CA GLU A 278 -8.34 8.83 6.06
C GLU A 278 -7.90 10.03 5.22
N ARG A 279 -7.28 11.00 5.90
CA ARG A 279 -6.66 12.15 5.24
C ARG A 279 -5.34 12.50 5.88
N GLN A 280 -4.37 12.82 5.06
CA GLN A 280 -3.12 13.40 5.53
C GLN A 280 -3.37 14.83 6.02
N VAL A 281 -2.74 15.21 7.12
CA VAL A 281 -2.83 16.55 7.71
C VAL A 281 -1.44 17.13 7.90
N ASP A 282 -1.34 18.45 7.74
CA ASP A 282 -0.09 19.15 8.00
C ASP A 282 0.24 19.19 9.51
N ASN A 283 1.47 19.62 9.83
CA ASN A 283 1.93 19.61 11.22
C ASN A 283 1.17 20.60 12.10
N ASN A 284 0.76 21.75 11.57
CA ASN A 284 0.04 22.76 12.36
C ASN A 284 -1.36 22.25 12.74
N LEU A 285 -2.04 21.63 11.79
CA LEU A 285 -3.34 21.01 12.05
C LEU A 285 -3.20 19.81 13.00
N TYR A 286 -2.14 18.99 12.86
CA TYR A 286 -1.85 17.90 13.79
C TYR A 286 -1.71 18.41 15.22
N GLU A 287 -0.86 19.40 15.48
CA GLU A 287 -0.63 19.97 16.81
C GLU A 287 -1.91 20.63 17.40
N SER A 288 -2.75 21.18 16.54
CA SER A 288 -4.07 21.70 16.97
C SER A 288 -5.03 20.59 17.36
N LEU A 289 -5.09 19.52 16.59
CA LEU A 289 -6.00 18.39 16.84
C LEU A 289 -5.60 17.55 18.06
N VAL A 290 -4.31 17.38 18.34
CA VAL A 290 -3.82 16.67 19.53
C VAL A 290 -4.40 17.29 20.83
N LYS A 291 -4.66 18.59 20.85
CA LYS A 291 -5.28 19.28 22.02
C LYS A 291 -6.72 18.84 22.28
N GLN A 292 -7.36 18.17 21.31
CA GLN A 292 -8.69 17.60 21.39
C GLN A 292 -8.67 16.11 21.74
N ALA A 293 -7.57 15.62 22.31
CA ALA A 293 -7.43 14.24 22.73
C ALA A 293 -8.55 13.82 23.70
N ASP A 294 -9.07 12.62 23.51
CA ASP A 294 -10.05 12.02 24.40
C ASP A 294 -9.45 11.88 25.83
N PRO A 295 -10.02 12.55 26.85
CA PRO A 295 -9.48 12.52 28.21
C PRO A 295 -9.51 11.14 28.86
N TYR A 296 -10.34 10.22 28.36
CA TYR A 296 -10.47 8.85 28.85
C TYR A 296 -9.51 7.87 28.18
N ARG A 297 -8.68 8.33 27.23
CA ARG A 297 -7.75 7.48 26.50
C ARG A 297 -6.33 8.00 26.59
N GLN A 298 -5.40 7.07 26.60
CA GLN A 298 -3.98 7.35 26.52
C GLN A 298 -3.52 7.30 25.05
N THR A 299 -2.46 8.03 24.74
CA THR A 299 -1.81 7.92 23.45
C THR A 299 -1.10 6.57 23.36
N ILE A 300 -1.34 5.86 22.26
CA ILE A 300 -0.61 4.63 21.94
C ILE A 300 0.71 5.01 21.27
N ARG A 301 1.80 4.39 21.73
CA ARG A 301 3.09 4.41 21.07
C ARG A 301 3.51 2.98 20.77
N LYS A 302 3.89 2.73 19.54
CA LYS A 302 4.32 1.40 19.10
C LYS A 302 5.35 1.49 17.98
N LYS A 303 6.20 0.49 17.87
CA LYS A 303 7.04 0.25 16.71
C LYS A 303 6.34 -0.71 15.79
N ARG A 304 6.23 -0.35 14.52
CA ARG A 304 5.65 -1.21 13.49
C ARG A 304 6.75 -1.65 12.55
N ARG A 305 6.85 -2.96 12.34
CA ARG A 305 7.64 -3.54 11.27
C ARG A 305 6.72 -4.14 10.22
N SER A 306 6.83 -3.64 8.99
CA SER A 306 6.08 -4.12 7.84
C SER A 306 7.00 -4.98 6.99
N PHE A 307 6.55 -6.19 6.62
CA PHE A 307 7.33 -7.12 5.80
C PHE A 307 6.42 -8.04 5.00
N ILE A 308 7.01 -8.71 4.01
CA ILE A 308 6.34 -9.72 3.20
C ILE A 308 6.97 -11.08 3.48
N TRP A 309 6.12 -12.05 3.78
CA TRP A 309 6.52 -13.44 3.98
C TRP A 309 5.65 -14.36 3.14
N GLN A 310 6.27 -15.18 2.31
CA GLN A 310 5.58 -16.10 1.40
C GLN A 310 4.41 -15.46 0.62
N GLY A 311 4.61 -14.22 0.13
CA GLY A 311 3.62 -13.48 -0.63
C GLY A 311 2.48 -12.87 0.20
N GLN A 312 2.53 -12.94 1.52
CA GLN A 312 1.58 -12.31 2.43
C GLN A 312 2.22 -11.09 3.09
N PHE A 313 1.46 -10.01 3.20
CA PHE A 313 1.90 -8.79 3.88
C PHE A 313 1.55 -8.87 5.36
N PHE A 314 2.51 -8.54 6.21
CA PHE A 314 2.39 -8.53 7.66
C PHE A 314 2.82 -7.20 8.25
N GLU A 315 2.13 -6.80 9.29
CA GLU A 315 2.49 -5.69 10.17
C GLU A 315 2.69 -6.24 11.59
N LEU A 316 3.89 -6.08 12.11
CA LEU A 316 4.27 -6.51 13.47
C LEU A 316 4.37 -5.28 14.34
N ASP A 317 3.41 -5.11 15.24
CA ASP A 317 3.31 -4.00 16.17
C ASP A 317 3.84 -4.38 17.54
N THR A 318 4.92 -3.77 17.97
CA THR A 318 5.43 -3.86 19.33
C THR A 318 5.02 -2.64 20.12
N PHE A 319 4.11 -2.80 21.10
CA PHE A 319 3.58 -1.71 21.89
C PHE A 319 4.57 -1.26 22.95
N LEU A 320 4.69 0.07 23.10
CA LEU A 320 5.52 0.76 24.07
C LEU A 320 4.68 1.45 25.14
N GLN A 321 3.47 1.90 24.78
CA GLN A 321 2.48 2.56 25.64
C GLN A 321 1.07 2.34 25.09
N PRO A 322 0.01 2.28 25.90
CA PRO A 322 0.00 2.18 27.37
C PRO A 322 0.26 0.75 27.85
N VAL A 323 0.30 -0.21 26.95
CA VAL A 323 0.56 -1.63 27.24
C VAL A 323 1.95 -1.96 26.77
N GLU A 324 2.87 -2.21 27.69
CA GLU A 324 4.24 -2.61 27.37
C GLU A 324 4.33 -4.10 27.08
N ASN A 325 5.29 -4.50 26.23
CA ASN A 325 5.61 -5.88 25.88
C ASN A 325 4.50 -6.66 25.16
N LEU A 326 3.47 -5.99 24.69
CA LEU A 326 2.48 -6.59 23.80
C LEU A 326 3.00 -6.52 22.35
N THR A 327 3.08 -7.66 21.70
CA THR A 327 3.45 -7.74 20.27
C THR A 327 2.31 -8.39 19.51
N ILE A 328 1.74 -7.65 18.56
CA ILE A 328 0.62 -8.10 17.72
C ILE A 328 1.10 -8.18 16.28
N LEU A 329 0.83 -9.33 15.64
CA LEU A 329 0.97 -9.53 14.21
C LEU A 329 -0.38 -9.31 13.54
N GLU A 330 -0.44 -8.41 12.58
CA GLU A 330 -1.63 -8.10 11.78
C GLU A 330 -1.41 -8.53 10.32
N THR A 331 -2.44 -9.07 9.68
CA THR A 331 -2.46 -9.34 8.25
C THR A 331 -3.87 -9.15 7.69
N ASN A 332 -3.96 -8.68 6.44
CA ASN A 332 -5.22 -8.38 5.77
C ASN A 332 -5.44 -9.29 4.56
N GLY A 333 -6.69 -9.43 4.15
CA GLY A 333 -7.07 -10.14 2.91
C GLY A 333 -7.01 -11.68 3.02
N ILE A 334 -6.89 -12.23 4.24
CA ILE A 334 -6.87 -13.66 4.51
C ILE A 334 -8.12 -14.03 5.32
N LYS A 335 -8.98 -14.88 4.75
CA LYS A 335 -10.25 -15.23 5.37
C LYS A 335 -10.13 -16.26 6.50
N ASN A 336 -9.25 -17.25 6.31
CA ASN A 336 -9.11 -18.38 7.22
C ASN A 336 -7.75 -18.37 7.91
N HIS A 337 -7.73 -18.72 9.19
CA HIS A 337 -6.48 -18.87 9.96
C HIS A 337 -5.50 -19.84 9.29
N GLU A 338 -5.99 -20.95 8.75
CA GLU A 338 -5.18 -21.99 8.11
C GLU A 338 -4.45 -21.51 6.85
N GLU A 339 -4.88 -20.40 6.25
CA GLU A 339 -4.24 -19.79 5.09
C GLU A 339 -3.07 -18.86 5.46
N VAL A 340 -2.93 -18.52 6.75
CA VAL A 340 -1.86 -17.64 7.24
C VAL A 340 -0.54 -18.41 7.27
N LYS A 341 0.44 -17.93 6.52
CA LYS A 341 1.79 -18.51 6.46
C LYS A 341 2.70 -17.81 7.46
N PHE A 342 2.69 -18.28 8.70
CA PHE A 342 3.48 -17.65 9.76
C PHE A 342 4.98 -17.72 9.50
N PRO A 343 5.72 -16.60 9.72
CA PRO A 343 7.17 -16.60 9.65
C PRO A 343 7.79 -17.44 10.76
N PRO A 344 8.89 -18.20 10.50
CA PRO A 344 9.51 -19.07 11.49
C PRO A 344 10.22 -18.31 12.64
N PHE A 345 10.47 -17.01 12.46
CA PHE A 345 11.02 -16.13 13.50
C PHE A 345 9.95 -15.57 14.45
N LEU A 346 8.66 -15.95 14.27
CA LEU A 346 7.56 -15.61 15.15
C LEU A 346 6.92 -16.88 15.70
N ARG A 347 6.63 -16.88 16.99
CA ARG A 347 5.81 -17.89 17.66
C ARG A 347 4.43 -17.29 17.94
N VAL A 348 3.39 -17.88 17.39
CA VAL A 348 2.00 -17.48 17.71
C VAL A 348 1.67 -17.95 19.11
N VAL A 349 1.22 -17.04 19.95
CA VAL A 349 0.77 -17.28 21.33
C VAL A 349 -0.74 -17.45 21.35
N GLU A 350 -1.46 -16.56 20.65
CA GLU A 350 -2.93 -16.53 20.68
C GLU A 350 -3.49 -15.90 19.39
N ASP A 351 -4.58 -16.47 18.87
CA ASP A 351 -5.41 -15.81 17.85
C ASP A 351 -6.39 -14.87 18.56
N ILE A 352 -6.24 -13.58 18.32
CA ILE A 352 -7.06 -12.51 18.91
C ILE A 352 -7.97 -11.84 17.87
N THR A 353 -8.15 -12.48 16.72
CA THR A 353 -9.05 -11.99 15.67
C THR A 353 -10.45 -11.79 16.22
N GLY A 354 -11.03 -10.60 16.02
CA GLY A 354 -12.36 -10.26 16.54
C GLY A 354 -12.43 -9.95 18.04
N LYS A 355 -11.35 -10.14 18.82
CA LYS A 355 -11.33 -9.83 20.25
C LYS A 355 -11.19 -8.32 20.47
N THR A 356 -12.29 -7.69 20.84
CA THR A 356 -12.40 -6.23 20.93
C THR A 356 -11.47 -5.61 21.98
N GLU A 357 -11.10 -6.32 23.02
CA GLU A 357 -10.17 -5.87 24.06
C GLU A 357 -8.76 -5.56 23.50
N TYR A 358 -8.38 -6.18 22.36
CA TYR A 358 -7.11 -5.91 21.66
C TYR A 358 -7.21 -4.87 20.56
N TYR A 359 -8.38 -4.26 20.35
CA TYR A 359 -8.46 -3.13 19.44
C TYR A 359 -7.74 -1.92 20.03
N ASN A 360 -6.98 -1.22 19.21
CA ASN A 360 -6.20 -0.06 19.64
C ASN A 360 -7.07 0.94 20.44
N TYR A 361 -8.34 1.10 20.05
CA TYR A 361 -9.29 1.96 20.72
C TYR A 361 -9.53 1.56 22.19
N ASN A 362 -9.58 0.26 22.45
CA ASN A 362 -9.79 -0.29 23.79
C ASN A 362 -8.48 -0.43 24.60
N LEU A 363 -7.37 -0.74 23.92
CA LEU A 363 -6.04 -0.72 24.54
C LEU A 363 -5.66 0.68 25.06
N ALA A 364 -6.16 1.74 24.42
CA ALA A 364 -5.93 3.12 24.82
C ALA A 364 -6.70 3.56 26.07
N LEU A 365 -7.70 2.80 26.54
CA LEU A 365 -8.50 3.17 27.73
C LEU A 365 -7.60 3.37 28.96
N LYS A 366 -7.80 4.49 29.65
CA LYS A 366 -7.20 4.71 30.98
C LYS A 366 -7.82 3.72 31.97
N ARG A 367 -7.00 2.87 32.52
CA ARG A 367 -7.40 1.97 33.62
C ARG A 367 -7.26 2.64 34.95
#